data_76e3a6b6caa9aed6e153c8cad9b1064c
#
_entry.id   76e3a6b6caa9aed6e153c8cad9b1064c
#
_cell.length_a   1.000
_cell.length_b   1.000
_cell.length_c   1.000
_cell.angle_alpha   90.00
_cell.angle_beta   90.00
_cell.angle_gamma   90.00
#
_symmetry.space_group_name_H-M   'P 1'
#
loop_
_entity.id
_entity.type
_entity.pdbx_description
1 polymer ?
#
loop_
_entity_poly.entity_id
_entity_poly.type
_entity_poly.pdbx_seq_one_letter_code
_entity_poly.pdbx_strand_id
1 'polypeptide(L)'
;MAGESIELFIHRQGAKPTVAVACPHEVLRDVLVRAEVITEGQEEELLVFVSEWEEALTEPDEVENGEDAHVPVDFSLTIEALELHRHRHVHVHKCRRVAVEVHFNGGTKRHRFSPATTIAVVTQWARRKFKLDPAAGAEYVLQICDTTNQPRPSEHLGELVEPPVCAICFKLVKEITPQGYDG
;
A
#
# COMPACT_ATOMS: atom_id res chain seq x y z
N MET A 1 -6.24 35.55 4.33
CA MET A 1 -4.97 34.83 4.55
C MET A 1 -4.92 33.63 3.61
N ALA A 2 -3.94 33.59 2.75
CA ALA A 2 -3.69 32.38 1.96
C ALA A 2 -3.28 31.27 2.94
N GLY A 3 -4.11 30.29 3.13
CA GLY A 3 -3.76 29.09 3.87
C GLY A 3 -2.54 28.43 3.23
N GLU A 4 -1.64 27.95 4.05
CA GLU A 4 -0.42 27.27 3.61
C GLU A 4 -0.81 26.07 2.74
N SER A 5 -0.38 26.06 1.49
CA SER A 5 -0.62 24.92 0.61
C SER A 5 0.24 23.74 1.04
N ILE A 6 -0.30 22.54 0.90
CA ILE A 6 0.40 21.29 1.20
C ILE A 6 0.57 20.44 -0.05
N GLU A 7 1.64 19.67 -0.08
CA GLU A 7 1.85 18.67 -1.12
C GLU A 7 1.29 17.33 -0.67
N LEU A 8 0.49 16.70 -1.53
CA LEU A 8 -0.06 15.37 -1.34
C LEU A 8 0.60 14.41 -2.31
N PHE A 9 0.95 13.23 -1.81
CA PHE A 9 1.48 12.11 -2.61
C PHE A 9 0.33 11.14 -2.88
N ILE A 10 -0.14 11.12 -4.12
CA ILE A 10 -1.29 10.32 -4.53
C ILE A 10 -0.80 9.06 -5.22
N HIS A 11 -1.11 7.93 -4.62
CA HIS A 11 -0.78 6.59 -5.12
C HIS A 11 -1.99 5.97 -5.78
N ARG A 12 -1.79 5.42 -6.96
CA ARG A 12 -2.80 4.67 -7.70
C ARG A 12 -2.18 3.47 -8.40
N GLN A 13 -3.02 2.52 -8.75
CA GLN A 13 -2.58 1.31 -9.41
C GLN A 13 -1.86 1.60 -10.74
N GLY A 14 -0.75 0.87 -10.95
CA GLY A 14 -0.03 0.85 -12.22
C GLY A 14 0.62 2.17 -12.64
N ALA A 15 0.65 3.16 -11.74
CA ALA A 15 1.21 4.47 -12.02
C ALA A 15 2.22 4.90 -10.95
N LYS A 16 3.15 5.76 -11.34
CA LYS A 16 4.00 6.44 -10.37
C LYS A 16 3.17 7.36 -9.49
N PRO A 17 3.57 7.59 -8.23
CA PRO A 17 2.89 8.56 -7.38
C PRO A 17 2.81 9.94 -8.04
N THR A 18 1.64 10.54 -7.95
CA THR A 18 1.38 11.89 -8.45
C THR A 18 1.47 12.85 -7.26
N VAL A 19 2.18 13.95 -7.43
CA VAL A 19 2.22 15.03 -6.44
C VAL A 19 1.16 16.07 -6.81
N ALA A 20 0.28 16.38 -5.86
CA ALA A 20 -0.72 17.43 -6.00
C ALA A 20 -0.58 18.45 -4.88
N VAL A 21 -0.73 19.72 -5.22
CA VAL A 21 -0.74 20.80 -4.24
C VAL A 21 -2.18 21.16 -3.91
N ALA A 22 -2.51 21.21 -2.62
CA ALA A 22 -3.85 21.49 -2.15
C ALA A 22 -3.86 22.50 -1.00
N CYS A 23 -4.94 23.27 -0.91
CA CYS A 23 -5.19 24.14 0.23
C CYS A 23 -6.09 23.46 1.26
N PRO A 24 -5.98 23.80 2.56
CA PRO A 24 -6.75 23.13 3.63
C PRO A 24 -8.27 23.13 3.44
N HIS A 25 -8.82 24.16 2.83
CA HIS A 25 -10.27 24.29 2.60
C HIS A 25 -10.78 23.59 1.35
N GLU A 26 -9.90 23.09 0.48
CA GLU A 26 -10.30 22.33 -0.70
C GLU A 26 -10.86 20.97 -0.31
N VAL A 27 -11.82 20.48 -1.08
CA VAL A 27 -12.37 19.14 -0.95
C VAL A 27 -11.42 18.16 -1.64
N LEU A 28 -11.10 17.04 -0.99
CA LEU A 28 -10.16 16.05 -1.54
C LEU A 28 -10.58 15.55 -2.91
N ARG A 29 -11.88 15.30 -3.12
CA ARG A 29 -12.44 14.92 -4.43
C ARG A 29 -12.02 15.88 -5.55
N ASP A 30 -12.15 17.17 -5.32
CA ASP A 30 -11.82 18.19 -6.32
C ASP A 30 -10.32 18.21 -6.64
N VAL A 31 -9.49 17.97 -5.63
CA VAL A 31 -8.04 17.83 -5.82
C VAL A 31 -7.71 16.60 -6.67
N LEU A 32 -8.35 15.46 -6.41
CA LEU A 32 -8.15 14.22 -7.17
C LEU A 32 -8.62 14.35 -8.62
N VAL A 33 -9.73 15.05 -8.88
CA VAL A 33 -10.22 15.33 -10.23
C VAL A 33 -9.24 16.25 -10.97
N ARG A 34 -8.80 17.35 -10.34
CA ARG A 34 -7.83 18.27 -10.91
C ARG A 34 -6.49 17.60 -11.23
N ALA A 35 -6.07 16.67 -10.41
CA ALA A 35 -4.85 15.88 -10.61
C ALA A 35 -5.01 14.74 -11.63
N GLU A 36 -6.18 14.63 -12.25
CA GLU A 36 -6.52 13.57 -13.21
C GLU A 36 -6.39 12.14 -12.65
N VAL A 37 -6.52 12.00 -11.34
CA VAL A 37 -6.48 10.71 -10.65
C VAL A 37 -7.82 10.00 -10.74
N ILE A 38 -8.92 10.75 -10.65
CA ILE A 38 -10.28 10.26 -10.83
C ILE A 38 -11.00 11.05 -11.92
N THR A 39 -11.96 10.39 -12.57
CA THR A 39 -12.83 11.02 -13.56
C THR A 39 -14.19 11.30 -12.95
N GLU A 40 -14.75 12.47 -13.18
CA GLU A 40 -16.11 12.80 -12.75
C GLU A 40 -17.11 11.74 -13.23
N GLY A 41 -17.94 11.25 -12.32
CA GLY A 41 -18.94 10.22 -12.59
C GLY A 41 -18.48 8.78 -12.42
N GLN A 42 -17.22 8.55 -12.09
CA GLN A 42 -16.68 7.22 -11.80
C GLN A 42 -16.28 7.02 -10.31
N GLU A 43 -16.66 7.98 -9.47
CA GLU A 43 -16.27 8.00 -8.05
C GLU A 43 -16.89 6.86 -7.23
N GLU A 44 -18.05 6.35 -7.64
CA GLU A 44 -18.78 5.33 -6.87
C GLU A 44 -18.02 4.00 -6.69
N GLU A 45 -17.11 3.70 -7.59
CA GLU A 45 -16.31 2.47 -7.54
C GLU A 45 -14.95 2.65 -6.85
N LEU A 46 -14.59 3.88 -6.47
CA LEU A 46 -13.27 4.18 -5.93
C LEU A 46 -13.30 4.31 -4.41
N LEU A 47 -12.29 3.73 -3.80
CA LEU A 47 -12.02 3.85 -2.37
C LEU A 47 -10.77 4.71 -2.20
N VAL A 48 -10.80 5.61 -1.22
CA VAL A 48 -9.68 6.49 -0.90
C VAL A 48 -9.20 6.19 0.50
N PHE A 49 -7.92 5.92 0.64
CA PHE A 49 -7.26 5.67 1.92
C PHE A 49 -6.26 6.78 2.21
N VAL A 50 -6.21 7.21 3.44
CA VAL A 50 -5.26 8.24 3.90
C VAL A 50 -4.24 7.59 4.81
N SER A 51 -2.98 8.01 4.69
CA SER A 51 -1.85 7.47 5.42
C SER A 51 -1.44 6.05 4.98
N GLU A 52 -0.25 5.67 5.39
CA GLU A 52 0.25 4.31 5.23
C GLU A 52 -0.14 3.46 6.43
N TRP A 53 -0.50 2.21 6.17
CA TRP A 53 -0.84 1.28 7.24
C TRP A 53 0.44 0.68 7.83
N GLU A 54 0.90 1.19 8.95
CA GLU A 54 2.10 0.71 9.65
C GLU A 54 1.79 -0.13 10.90
N GLU A 55 0.58 -0.01 11.45
CA GLU A 55 0.23 -0.66 12.71
C GLU A 55 0.16 -2.20 12.64
N ALA A 56 0.14 -2.77 11.46
CA ALA A 56 0.22 -4.23 11.28
C ALA A 56 1.52 -4.86 11.83
N LEU A 57 2.46 -4.04 12.26
CA LEU A 57 3.71 -4.51 12.85
C LEU A 57 3.60 -4.90 14.33
N THR A 58 2.57 -4.44 15.03
CA THR A 58 2.50 -4.59 16.48
C THR A 58 1.67 -5.79 16.98
N GLU A 59 0.57 -6.14 16.30
CA GLU A 59 -0.30 -7.23 16.75
C GLU A 59 -0.92 -7.98 15.54
N PRO A 60 -0.17 -8.90 14.90
CA PRO A 60 -0.65 -9.57 13.68
C PRO A 60 -1.70 -10.67 13.90
N ASP A 61 -1.87 -11.15 15.14
CA ASP A 61 -2.66 -12.35 15.40
C ASP A 61 -4.10 -12.07 15.85
N GLU A 62 -4.43 -10.84 16.24
CA GLU A 62 -5.78 -10.51 16.74
C GLU A 62 -6.73 -9.97 15.64
N VAL A 63 -6.24 -9.72 14.45
CA VAL A 63 -7.05 -9.18 13.34
C VAL A 63 -7.30 -10.24 12.27
N GLU A 64 -7.65 -11.46 12.66
CA GLU A 64 -8.10 -12.47 11.69
C GLU A 64 -9.38 -12.06 10.94
N ASN A 65 -10.13 -11.12 11.47
CA ASN A 65 -11.36 -10.59 10.88
C ASN A 65 -11.31 -9.08 10.59
N GLY A 66 -10.16 -8.54 10.35
CA GLY A 66 -9.78 -7.19 9.96
C GLY A 66 -10.82 -6.18 9.46
N GLU A 67 -12.02 -6.19 10.01
CA GLU A 67 -13.08 -5.27 9.60
C GLU A 67 -12.76 -3.81 9.93
N ASP A 68 -11.91 -3.58 10.93
CA ASP A 68 -11.61 -2.23 11.43
C ASP A 68 -10.21 -1.71 11.13
N ALA A 69 -9.40 -2.50 10.45
CA ALA A 69 -8.10 -2.04 10.05
C ALA A 69 -8.21 -0.94 9.02
N HIS A 70 -7.50 -0.18 8.56
CA HIS A 70 -7.47 0.90 7.58
C HIS A 70 -8.77 1.07 6.76
N VAL A 71 -9.65 1.94 7.22
CA VAL A 71 -10.96 2.21 6.62
C VAL A 71 -10.83 3.29 5.54
N PRO A 72 -11.52 3.14 4.39
CA PRO A 72 -11.59 4.22 3.41
C PRO A 72 -12.21 5.48 4.01
N VAL A 73 -11.70 6.64 3.61
CA VAL A 73 -12.20 7.94 4.05
C VAL A 73 -13.28 8.47 3.12
N ASP A 74 -14.11 9.37 3.63
CA ASP A 74 -15.04 10.14 2.81
C ASP A 74 -14.28 11.28 2.12
N PHE A 75 -14.01 11.14 0.84
CA PHE A 75 -13.24 12.11 0.06
C PHE A 75 -14.06 13.33 -0.39
N SER A 76 -15.34 13.42 0.01
CA SER A 76 -16.11 14.66 -0.05
C SER A 76 -15.75 15.66 1.05
N LEU A 77 -14.93 15.24 2.02
CA LEU A 77 -14.43 16.10 3.09
C LEU A 77 -13.24 16.95 2.62
N THR A 78 -12.97 18.01 3.37
CA THR A 78 -11.85 18.91 3.07
C THR A 78 -10.51 18.30 3.48
N ILE A 79 -9.44 18.82 2.88
CA ILE A 79 -8.06 18.46 3.23
C ILE A 79 -7.79 18.63 4.72
N GLU A 80 -8.31 19.71 5.31
CA GLU A 80 -8.17 19.97 6.75
C GLU A 80 -8.94 18.96 7.60
N ALA A 81 -10.19 18.64 7.24
CA ALA A 81 -11.02 17.68 7.96
C ALA A 81 -10.43 16.28 7.96
N LEU A 82 -9.70 15.91 6.90
CA LEU A 82 -9.00 14.64 6.76
C LEU A 82 -7.59 14.65 7.37
N GLU A 83 -7.18 15.76 7.98
CA GLU A 83 -5.85 15.94 8.57
C GLU A 83 -4.68 15.62 7.62
N LEU A 84 -4.84 15.90 6.33
CA LEU A 84 -3.83 15.56 5.31
C LEU A 84 -2.54 16.36 5.43
N HIS A 85 -2.51 17.41 6.23
CA HIS A 85 -1.28 18.10 6.60
C HIS A 85 -0.32 17.20 7.43
N ARG A 86 -0.87 16.20 8.13
CA ARG A 86 -0.11 15.18 8.88
C ARG A 86 0.12 13.91 8.08
N HIS A 87 -0.87 13.53 7.26
CA HIS A 87 -0.92 12.27 6.52
C HIS A 87 -0.96 12.56 5.02
N ARG A 88 0.17 12.89 4.44
CA ARG A 88 0.26 13.39 3.06
C ARG A 88 0.13 12.33 1.98
N HIS A 89 0.11 11.05 2.35
CA HIS A 89 -0.09 9.95 1.42
C HIS A 89 -1.56 9.62 1.26
N VAL A 90 -2.04 9.64 0.02
CA VAL A 90 -3.40 9.32 -0.37
C VAL A 90 -3.36 8.16 -1.35
N HIS A 91 -4.12 7.11 -1.08
CA HIS A 91 -4.18 5.92 -1.91
C HIS A 91 -5.57 5.79 -2.52
N VAL A 92 -5.65 5.72 -3.84
CA VAL A 92 -6.90 5.53 -4.58
C VAL A 92 -6.92 4.14 -5.17
N HIS A 93 -7.90 3.32 -4.80
CA HIS A 93 -7.98 1.94 -5.23
C HIS A 93 -9.42 1.44 -5.27
N LYS A 94 -9.70 0.46 -6.13
CA LYS A 94 -11.01 -0.21 -6.19
C LYS A 94 -11.15 -1.36 -5.18
N CYS A 95 -10.05 -1.92 -4.74
CA CYS A 95 -10.03 -2.98 -3.74
C CYS A 95 -10.04 -2.42 -2.32
N ARG A 96 -10.98 -2.87 -1.49
CA ARG A 96 -11.00 -2.53 -0.06
C ARG A 96 -9.88 -3.25 0.70
N ARG A 97 -9.61 -4.49 0.32
CA ARG A 97 -8.56 -5.35 0.85
C ARG A 97 -7.88 -6.10 -0.27
N VAL A 98 -6.62 -6.39 -0.08
CA VAL A 98 -5.82 -7.22 -0.97
C VAL A 98 -5.51 -8.53 -0.26
N ALA A 99 -5.96 -9.64 -0.81
CA ALA A 99 -5.63 -10.97 -0.31
C ALA A 99 -4.20 -11.32 -0.72
N VAL A 100 -3.33 -11.48 0.27
CA VAL A 100 -1.92 -11.81 0.07
C VAL A 100 -1.68 -13.27 0.44
N GLU A 101 -1.03 -13.98 -0.45
CA GLU A 101 -0.56 -15.34 -0.24
C GLU A 101 0.96 -15.38 -0.39
N VAL A 102 1.66 -15.94 0.60
CA VAL A 102 3.12 -16.05 0.58
C VAL A 102 3.53 -17.51 0.72
N HIS A 103 4.39 -17.96 -0.19
CA HIS A 103 4.95 -19.31 -0.21
C HIS A 103 6.40 -19.31 0.26
N PHE A 104 6.73 -20.25 1.12
CA PHE A 104 8.10 -20.47 1.60
C PHE A 104 8.28 -21.90 2.07
N ASN A 105 9.31 -22.59 1.57
CA ASN A 105 9.67 -23.96 1.95
C ASN A 105 8.49 -24.96 1.99
N GLY A 106 7.62 -24.90 0.97
CA GLY A 106 6.45 -25.76 0.87
C GLY A 106 5.27 -25.36 1.76
N GLY A 107 5.43 -24.31 2.56
CA GLY A 107 4.36 -23.73 3.37
C GLY A 107 3.72 -22.52 2.70
N THR A 108 2.49 -22.22 3.08
CA THR A 108 1.73 -21.07 2.58
C THR A 108 1.11 -20.32 3.74
N LYS A 109 1.25 -19.00 3.74
CA LYS A 109 0.58 -18.09 4.69
C LYS A 109 -0.27 -17.09 3.93
N ARG A 110 -1.43 -16.76 4.47
CA ARG A 110 -2.40 -15.85 3.86
C ARG A 110 -2.85 -14.78 4.84
N HIS A 111 -3.04 -13.58 4.33
CA HIS A 111 -3.63 -12.48 5.08
C HIS A 111 -4.22 -11.44 4.13
N ARG A 112 -5.19 -10.67 4.61
CA ARG A 112 -5.77 -9.55 3.87
C ARG A 112 -5.25 -8.23 4.41
N PHE A 113 -4.66 -7.44 3.52
CA PHE A 113 -4.09 -6.13 3.87
C PHE A 113 -4.84 -5.00 3.17
N SER A 114 -4.75 -3.80 3.73
CA SER A 114 -5.13 -2.58 3.02
C SER A 114 -4.29 -2.40 1.75
N PRO A 115 -4.85 -1.86 0.66
CA PRO A 115 -4.05 -1.48 -0.52
C PRO A 115 -2.92 -0.49 -0.20
N ALA A 116 -3.05 0.28 0.87
CA ALA A 116 -2.04 1.24 1.34
C ALA A 116 -0.89 0.61 2.14
N THR A 117 -0.89 -0.72 2.32
CA THR A 117 0.16 -1.43 3.03
C THR A 117 1.43 -1.50 2.19
N THR A 118 2.57 -1.14 2.77
CA THR A 118 3.86 -1.22 2.08
C THR A 118 4.36 -2.66 1.97
N ILE A 119 5.20 -2.92 0.99
CA ILE A 119 5.87 -4.22 0.83
C ILE A 119 6.78 -4.52 2.03
N ALA A 120 7.38 -3.50 2.63
CA ALA A 120 8.17 -3.66 3.86
C ALA A 120 7.35 -4.30 5.00
N VAL A 121 6.11 -3.84 5.20
CA VAL A 121 5.20 -4.38 6.22
C VAL A 121 4.82 -5.83 5.91
N VAL A 122 4.46 -6.12 4.66
CA VAL A 122 4.11 -7.48 4.24
C VAL A 122 5.30 -8.42 4.40
N THR A 123 6.50 -7.98 4.07
CA THR A 123 7.74 -8.76 4.21
C THR A 123 7.99 -9.12 5.68
N GLN A 124 7.86 -8.16 6.58
CA GLN A 124 8.04 -8.41 8.02
C GLN A 124 6.98 -9.36 8.57
N TRP A 125 5.72 -9.20 8.13
CA TRP A 125 4.65 -10.13 8.48
C TRP A 125 4.98 -11.55 8.02
N ALA A 126 5.41 -11.73 6.77
CA ALA A 126 5.76 -13.04 6.22
C ALA A 126 6.92 -13.69 6.98
N ARG A 127 7.98 -12.93 7.26
CA ARG A 127 9.13 -13.42 8.04
C ARG A 127 8.69 -13.92 9.41
N ARG A 128 7.81 -13.21 10.10
CA ARG A 128 7.28 -13.63 11.41
C ARG A 128 6.39 -14.85 11.31
N LYS A 129 5.49 -14.91 10.34
CA LYS A 129 4.58 -16.05 10.14
C LYS A 129 5.32 -17.34 9.81
N PHE A 130 6.42 -17.25 9.07
CA PHE A 130 7.29 -18.39 8.80
C PHE A 130 8.36 -18.60 9.89
N LYS A 131 8.31 -17.84 10.97
CA LYS A 131 9.21 -17.95 12.14
C LYS A 131 10.70 -17.90 11.75
N LEU A 132 11.06 -17.02 10.84
CA LEU A 132 12.43 -16.80 10.46
C LEU A 132 13.18 -16.07 11.56
N ASP A 133 14.40 -16.51 11.85
CA ASP A 133 15.32 -15.81 12.73
C ASP A 133 15.54 -14.37 12.17
N PRO A 134 15.45 -13.31 13.00
CA PRO A 134 15.65 -11.95 12.54
C PRO A 134 16.94 -11.73 11.75
N ALA A 135 18.02 -12.39 12.13
CA ALA A 135 19.30 -12.29 11.41
C ALA A 135 19.26 -13.00 10.05
N ALA A 136 18.78 -14.24 10.00
CA ALA A 136 18.66 -15.02 8.76
C ALA A 136 17.52 -14.49 7.88
N GLY A 137 16.43 -14.04 8.49
CA GLY A 137 15.25 -13.51 7.78
C GLY A 137 15.51 -12.23 7.01
N ALA A 138 16.50 -11.43 7.43
CA ALA A 138 16.84 -10.17 6.77
C ALA A 138 17.29 -10.34 5.30
N GLU A 139 17.76 -11.53 4.92
CA GLU A 139 18.16 -11.84 3.54
C GLU A 139 16.99 -12.21 2.63
N TYR A 140 15.80 -12.43 3.19
CA TYR A 140 14.63 -12.85 2.41
C TYR A 140 13.73 -11.67 2.09
N VAL A 141 13.32 -11.61 0.81
CA VAL A 141 12.42 -10.59 0.28
C VAL A 141 11.26 -11.25 -0.46
N LEU A 142 10.22 -10.47 -0.73
CA LEU A 142 9.08 -10.93 -1.49
C LEU A 142 9.35 -10.85 -3.00
N GLN A 143 9.01 -11.91 -3.71
CA GLN A 143 9.02 -11.96 -5.17
C GLN A 143 7.63 -12.35 -5.65
N ILE A 144 7.09 -11.63 -6.63
CA ILE A 144 5.79 -11.96 -7.22
C ILE A 144 5.86 -13.33 -7.89
N CYS A 145 4.88 -14.22 -7.60
CA CYS A 145 4.82 -15.57 -8.15
C CYS A 145 4.90 -15.56 -9.68
N ASP A 146 5.60 -16.54 -10.23
CA ASP A 146 5.78 -16.73 -11.68
C ASP A 146 6.47 -15.56 -12.40
N THR A 147 7.15 -14.71 -11.64
CA THR A 147 7.95 -13.61 -12.16
C THR A 147 9.30 -13.54 -11.46
N THR A 148 10.19 -12.68 -11.96
CA THR A 148 11.45 -12.31 -11.30
C THR A 148 11.34 -10.95 -10.59
N ASN A 149 10.13 -10.38 -10.52
CA ASN A 149 9.90 -9.08 -9.94
C ASN A 149 9.95 -9.14 -8.41
N GLN A 150 10.89 -8.42 -7.83
CA GLN A 150 11.02 -8.19 -6.39
C GLN A 150 10.64 -6.74 -6.10
N PRO A 151 9.39 -6.47 -5.64
CA PRO A 151 8.96 -5.11 -5.37
C PRO A 151 9.84 -4.43 -4.33
N ARG A 152 10.00 -3.12 -4.46
CA ARG A 152 10.75 -2.33 -3.47
C ARG A 152 9.97 -2.27 -2.15
N PRO A 153 10.66 -2.16 -1.02
CA PRO A 153 10.01 -2.04 0.29
C PRO A 153 9.03 -0.87 0.40
N SER A 154 9.27 0.22 -0.32
CA SER A 154 8.43 1.42 -0.32
C SER A 154 7.21 1.34 -1.23
N GLU A 155 7.10 0.34 -2.09
CA GLU A 155 5.92 0.13 -2.92
C GLU A 155 4.75 -0.35 -2.07
N HIS A 156 3.52 -0.04 -2.51
CA HIS A 156 2.29 -0.42 -1.82
C HIS A 156 1.60 -1.56 -2.57
N LEU A 157 0.88 -2.40 -1.83
CA LEU A 157 0.14 -3.53 -2.43
C LEU A 157 -0.82 -3.07 -3.54
N GLY A 158 -1.49 -1.94 -3.34
CA GLY A 158 -2.43 -1.40 -4.33
C GLY A 158 -1.80 -1.05 -5.68
N GLU A 159 -0.50 -0.73 -5.69
CA GLU A 159 0.23 -0.43 -6.92
C GLU A 159 0.51 -1.69 -7.76
N LEU A 160 0.49 -2.86 -7.14
CA LEU A 160 0.84 -4.14 -7.74
C LEU A 160 -0.35 -4.99 -8.18
N VAL A 161 -1.56 -4.60 -7.79
CA VAL A 161 -2.79 -5.39 -7.97
C VAL A 161 -3.71 -4.71 -8.98
N GLU A 162 -4.18 -5.46 -9.97
CA GLU A 162 -5.13 -4.96 -10.98
C GLU A 162 -6.57 -5.31 -10.64
N PRO A 163 -7.44 -4.31 -10.35
CA PRO A 163 -8.87 -4.58 -10.19
C PRO A 163 -9.48 -5.19 -11.47
N PRO A 164 -10.46 -6.06 -11.36
CA PRO A 164 -11.17 -6.46 -10.15
C PRO A 164 -10.47 -7.53 -9.30
N VAL A 165 -9.26 -7.95 -9.69
CA VAL A 165 -8.50 -8.95 -8.92
C VAL A 165 -7.89 -8.27 -7.70
N CYS A 166 -8.39 -8.61 -6.52
CA CYS A 166 -7.91 -8.07 -5.24
C CYS A 166 -7.08 -9.12 -4.50
N ALA A 167 -6.12 -9.72 -5.20
CA ALA A 167 -5.27 -10.76 -4.67
C ALA A 167 -3.89 -10.73 -5.34
N ILE A 168 -2.86 -11.11 -4.59
CA ILE A 168 -1.50 -11.23 -5.10
C ILE A 168 -0.78 -12.38 -4.40
N CYS A 169 0.04 -13.09 -5.17
CA CYS A 169 0.88 -14.18 -4.69
C CYS A 169 2.35 -13.76 -4.64
N PHE A 170 3.01 -14.07 -3.55
CA PHE A 170 4.45 -13.88 -3.38
C PHE A 170 5.14 -15.19 -2.99
N LYS A 171 6.41 -15.25 -3.32
CA LYS A 171 7.37 -16.20 -2.74
C LYS A 171 8.36 -15.44 -1.88
N LEU A 172 8.70 -15.98 -0.73
CA LEU A 172 9.77 -15.45 0.09
C LEU A 172 11.09 -16.09 -0.37
N VAL A 173 11.95 -15.28 -0.94
CA VAL A 173 13.21 -15.74 -1.57
C VAL A 173 14.38 -14.91 -1.07
N LYS A 174 15.59 -15.42 -1.22
CA LYS A 174 16.78 -14.62 -0.92
C LYS A 174 16.88 -13.45 -1.90
N GLU A 175 17.24 -12.29 -1.38
CA GLU A 175 17.46 -11.11 -2.19
C GLU A 175 18.53 -11.39 -3.26
N ILE A 176 18.22 -11.02 -4.51
CA ILE A 176 19.20 -11.07 -5.59
C ILE A 176 20.13 -9.88 -5.38
N THR A 177 21.26 -10.12 -4.75
CA THR A 177 22.33 -9.13 -4.72
C THR A 177 22.98 -9.15 -6.09
N PRO A 178 23.00 -8.05 -6.84
CA PRO A 178 23.81 -8.00 -8.05
C PRO A 178 25.25 -8.29 -7.61
N GLN A 179 25.79 -9.41 -8.09
CA GLN A 179 27.20 -9.70 -7.87
C GLN A 179 27.99 -8.55 -8.45
N GLY A 180 28.68 -7.84 -7.59
CA GLY A 180 29.60 -6.81 -8.03
C GLY A 180 30.56 -7.43 -9.05
N TYR A 181 30.72 -6.75 -10.15
CA TYR A 181 31.76 -7.10 -11.10
C TYR A 181 33.10 -6.99 -10.39
N ASP A 182 33.62 -8.09 -9.93
CA ASP A 182 35.03 -8.24 -9.68
C ASP A 182 35.70 -8.43 -11.06
N GLY A 183 36.02 -7.31 -11.63
CA GLY A 183 36.81 -7.26 -12.86
C GLY A 183 38.25 -6.97 -12.57
#